data_14f8f4cd0d7796cfb83dac093c22f9a8
#
_entry.id   14f8f4cd0d7796cfb83dac093c22f9a8
#
_cell.length_a   1.000
_cell.length_b   1.000
_cell.length_c   1.000
_cell.angle_alpha   90.00
_cell.angle_beta   90.00
_cell.angle_gamma   90.00
#
_symmetry.space_group_name_H-M   'P 1'
#
loop_
_entity.id
_entity.type
_entity.pdbx_description
1 polymer ?
#
loop_
_entity_poly.entity_id
_entity_poly.type
_entity_poly.pdbx_seq_one_letter_code
_entity_poly.pdbx_strand_id
1 'polypeptide(L)'
;MTNLRAGLWLVAMLVSAVLSASAAPPEEKVWSASYPLAPGGEVSVTNVQGSIVVEGWERAEVEVTAVQVLAAGTTEAAIGVERSPERVAVRTLYPAENQEPVEVNYFVRVPRQARLEGLLTVNGDIHIRAVEGAVTASTLNGDIEQEGAAASVQARALNGNIRLALRALPSRSDELNLETINGNIELLLPSRADADLEMKTVAGRISSRLLVSVSETPGDTALRSRLGRGGATVRLRTVRGDISVDPNQDVF
;
A
#
# COMPACT_ATOMS: atom_id res chain seq x y z
N MET A 1 56.28 -50.95 53.57
CA MET A 1 56.84 -49.60 53.78
C MET A 1 56.71 -48.91 52.43
N THR A 2 55.78 -48.06 52.21
CA THR A 2 55.73 -46.93 51.28
C THR A 2 54.29 -46.50 51.06
N ASN A 3 53.99 -45.37 51.64
CA ASN A 3 52.68 -44.71 51.57
C ASN A 3 52.47 -44.11 50.20
N LEU A 4 51.36 -44.44 49.54
CA LEU A 4 50.90 -43.80 48.33
C LEU A 4 49.72 -42.87 48.64
N ARG A 5 49.94 -41.56 48.61
CA ARG A 5 48.95 -40.53 48.82
C ARG A 5 48.20 -40.32 47.45
N ALA A 6 46.95 -40.68 47.41
CA ALA A 6 46.08 -40.33 46.29
C ALA A 6 45.60 -38.88 46.42
N GLY A 7 46.00 -38.04 45.48
CA GLY A 7 45.48 -36.65 45.34
C GLY A 7 44.14 -36.65 44.61
N LEU A 8 43.12 -36.15 45.30
CA LEU A 8 41.76 -35.97 44.74
C LEU A 8 41.73 -34.62 44.02
N TRP A 9 41.65 -34.63 42.70
CA TRP A 9 41.39 -33.43 41.88
C TRP A 9 39.87 -33.23 41.75
N LEU A 10 39.36 -32.18 42.43
CA LEU A 10 37.95 -31.76 42.29
C LEU A 10 37.88 -30.85 41.08
N VAL A 11 37.30 -31.35 39.96
CA VAL A 11 36.96 -30.54 38.79
C VAL A 11 35.61 -29.89 39.04
N ALA A 12 35.63 -28.62 39.40
CA ALA A 12 34.43 -27.81 39.49
C ALA A 12 33.96 -27.46 38.07
N MET A 13 32.91 -28.13 37.58
CA MET A 13 32.23 -27.83 36.33
C MET A 13 31.34 -26.60 36.55
N LEU A 14 31.80 -25.43 36.10
CA LEU A 14 30.99 -24.21 36.05
C LEU A 14 29.97 -24.38 34.91
N VAL A 15 28.74 -24.74 35.22
CA VAL A 15 27.62 -24.70 34.30
C VAL A 15 27.17 -23.24 34.19
N SER A 16 27.63 -22.55 33.14
CA SER A 16 27.10 -21.25 32.77
C SER A 16 25.71 -21.42 32.20
N ALA A 17 24.68 -21.19 32.99
CA ALA A 17 23.33 -21.08 32.54
C ALA A 17 23.23 -19.79 31.71
N VAL A 18 23.24 -19.94 30.37
CA VAL A 18 22.86 -18.86 29.45
C VAL A 18 21.34 -18.66 29.62
N LEU A 19 20.97 -17.65 30.43
CA LEU A 19 19.60 -17.18 30.43
C LEU A 19 19.34 -16.58 29.03
N SER A 20 18.68 -17.34 28.16
CA SER A 20 18.06 -16.80 26.97
C SER A 20 16.96 -15.87 27.47
N ALA A 21 17.19 -14.56 27.39
CA ALA A 21 16.14 -13.57 27.59
C ALA A 21 15.13 -13.76 26.45
N SER A 22 14.04 -14.48 26.72
CA SER A 22 12.90 -14.52 25.83
C SER A 22 12.31 -13.12 25.83
N ALA A 23 12.41 -12.42 24.70
CA ALA A 23 11.71 -11.15 24.53
C ALA A 23 10.21 -11.40 24.75
N ALA A 24 9.60 -10.57 25.59
CA ALA A 24 8.15 -10.62 25.76
C ALA A 24 7.48 -10.45 24.37
N PRO A 25 6.39 -11.17 24.10
CA PRO A 25 5.66 -10.99 22.85
C PRO A 25 5.23 -9.53 22.71
N PRO A 26 5.18 -8.98 21.47
CA PRO A 26 4.70 -7.63 21.26
C PRO A 26 3.24 -7.51 21.74
N GLU A 27 2.93 -6.37 22.34
CA GLU A 27 1.57 -6.03 22.78
C GLU A 27 0.81 -5.36 21.63
N GLU A 28 -0.39 -5.83 21.32
CA GLU A 28 -1.25 -5.18 20.35
C GLU A 28 -2.26 -4.27 21.05
N LYS A 29 -2.32 -3.02 20.62
CA LYS A 29 -3.34 -2.07 21.04
C LYS A 29 -4.24 -1.69 19.88
N VAL A 30 -5.55 -1.79 20.11
CA VAL A 30 -6.56 -1.49 19.10
C VAL A 30 -7.29 -0.21 19.47
N TRP A 31 -7.32 0.73 18.54
CA TRP A 31 -8.16 1.92 18.62
C TRP A 31 -9.17 1.86 17.48
N SER A 32 -10.44 2.21 17.74
CA SER A 32 -11.48 2.22 16.70
C SER A 32 -12.46 3.36 16.93
N ALA A 33 -12.91 3.97 15.81
CA ALA A 33 -13.93 5.01 15.84
C ALA A 33 -14.67 5.08 14.50
N SER A 34 -15.93 5.57 14.55
CA SER A 34 -16.76 5.79 13.36
C SER A 34 -17.18 7.25 13.26
N TYR A 35 -17.23 7.76 12.04
CA TYR A 35 -17.55 9.15 11.73
C TYR A 35 -18.53 9.22 10.56
N PRO A 36 -19.62 9.96 10.65
CA PRO A 36 -20.50 10.20 9.51
C PRO A 36 -19.74 10.93 8.41
N LEU A 37 -19.95 10.53 7.15
CA LEU A 37 -19.38 11.16 5.98
C LEU A 37 -20.47 11.36 4.92
N ALA A 38 -20.57 12.58 4.38
CA ALA A 38 -21.47 12.87 3.27
C ALA A 38 -21.10 12.05 2.00
N PRO A 39 -22.06 11.72 1.14
CA PRO A 39 -21.77 11.06 -0.13
C PRO A 39 -20.73 11.83 -0.95
N GLY A 40 -19.69 11.12 -1.45
CA GLY A 40 -18.57 11.74 -2.17
C GLY A 40 -17.61 12.55 -1.30
N GLY A 41 -17.72 12.46 0.03
CA GLY A 41 -16.81 13.10 0.96
C GLY A 41 -15.38 12.54 0.87
N GLU A 42 -14.44 13.25 1.47
CA GLU A 42 -13.00 12.96 1.41
C GLU A 42 -12.53 12.15 2.62
N VAL A 43 -11.66 11.17 2.36
CA VAL A 43 -10.96 10.42 3.40
C VAL A 43 -9.47 10.44 3.11
N SER A 44 -8.68 10.77 4.13
CA SER A 44 -7.22 10.70 4.06
C SER A 44 -6.64 9.99 5.27
N VAL A 45 -5.55 9.23 5.06
CA VAL A 45 -4.82 8.53 6.12
C VAL A 45 -3.34 8.78 5.93
N THR A 46 -2.69 9.32 6.96
CA THR A 46 -1.24 9.56 6.96
C THR A 46 -0.58 8.72 8.04
N ASN A 47 0.34 7.87 7.61
CA ASN A 47 1.10 6.97 8.46
C ASN A 47 2.61 7.07 8.17
N VAL A 48 3.45 6.50 9.02
CA VAL A 48 4.89 6.35 8.76
C VAL A 48 5.25 4.87 8.65
N GLN A 49 4.78 4.04 9.57
CA GLN A 49 5.09 2.62 9.60
C GLN A 49 3.84 1.78 9.81
N GLY A 50 3.61 0.83 8.90
CA GLY A 50 2.48 -0.06 8.86
C GLY A 50 1.60 0.14 7.63
N SER A 51 0.74 -0.81 7.39
CA SER A 51 -0.13 -0.90 6.23
C SER A 51 -1.40 -0.04 6.37
N ILE A 52 -1.98 0.31 5.21
CA ILE A 52 -3.28 0.98 5.12
C ILE A 52 -4.19 0.11 4.24
N VAL A 53 -5.23 -0.44 4.83
CA VAL A 53 -6.25 -1.21 4.12
C VAL A 53 -7.55 -0.43 4.10
N VAL A 54 -8.08 -0.16 2.91
CA VAL A 54 -9.34 0.58 2.71
C VAL A 54 -10.35 -0.29 1.99
N GLU A 55 -11.56 -0.40 2.53
CA GLU A 55 -12.66 -1.15 1.96
C GLU A 55 -13.91 -0.28 1.78
N GLY A 56 -14.46 -0.26 0.56
CA GLY A 56 -15.72 0.43 0.28
C GLY A 56 -16.95 -0.36 0.75
N TRP A 57 -17.88 0.31 1.45
CA TRP A 57 -19.14 -0.27 1.92
C TRP A 57 -20.36 0.60 1.61
N GLU A 58 -21.56 0.11 1.96
CA GLU A 58 -22.82 0.81 1.64
C GLU A 58 -23.29 1.82 2.73
N ARG A 59 -22.49 2.03 3.79
CA ARG A 59 -22.88 2.93 4.87
C ARG A 59 -22.35 4.34 4.62
N ALA A 60 -23.09 5.37 5.07
CA ALA A 60 -22.70 6.78 4.98
C ALA A 60 -21.82 7.21 6.18
N GLU A 61 -20.83 6.40 6.50
CA GLU A 61 -19.87 6.63 7.60
C GLU A 61 -18.49 6.05 7.25
N VAL A 62 -17.47 6.58 7.89
CA VAL A 62 -16.11 6.04 7.87
C VAL A 62 -15.85 5.34 9.19
N GLU A 63 -15.50 4.07 9.15
CA GLU A 63 -15.01 3.32 10.30
C GLU A 63 -13.51 3.18 10.19
N VAL A 64 -12.80 3.59 11.24
CA VAL A 64 -11.34 3.51 11.29
C VAL A 64 -10.94 2.62 12.46
N THR A 65 -10.14 1.60 12.18
CA THR A 65 -9.48 0.77 13.18
C THR A 65 -7.98 0.88 12.99
N ALA A 66 -7.25 1.25 14.04
CA ALA A 66 -5.80 1.29 14.07
C ALA A 66 -5.29 0.22 15.06
N VAL A 67 -4.48 -0.69 14.57
CA VAL A 67 -3.81 -1.73 15.37
C VAL A 67 -2.35 -1.35 15.50
N GLN A 68 -1.91 -1.06 16.74
CA GLN A 68 -0.53 -0.74 17.04
C GLN A 68 0.20 -1.97 17.58
N VAL A 69 1.37 -2.25 17.04
CA VAL A 69 2.24 -3.33 17.49
C VAL A 69 3.37 -2.72 18.35
N LEU A 70 3.33 -2.94 19.65
CA LEU A 70 4.21 -2.33 20.63
C LEU A 70 5.28 -3.32 21.08
N ALA A 71 6.54 -3.01 20.83
CA ALA A 71 7.64 -3.70 21.48
C ALA A 71 7.72 -3.32 22.98
N ALA A 72 8.32 -4.17 23.81
CA ALA A 72 8.48 -3.90 25.23
C ALA A 72 9.18 -2.55 25.47
N GLY A 73 8.54 -1.67 26.24
CA GLY A 73 9.06 -0.35 26.55
C GLY A 73 8.83 0.73 25.50
N THR A 74 8.09 0.43 24.43
CA THR A 74 7.71 1.41 23.40
C THR A 74 6.45 2.17 23.83
N THR A 75 6.45 3.49 23.59
CA THR A 75 5.28 4.34 23.84
C THR A 75 4.32 4.29 22.64
N GLU A 76 3.03 4.14 22.89
CA GLU A 76 2.02 4.15 21.84
C GLU A 76 1.97 5.48 21.08
N ALA A 77 1.64 5.41 19.79
CA ALA A 77 1.34 6.58 18.98
C ALA A 77 -0.10 7.04 19.22
N ALA A 78 -0.31 8.35 19.21
CA ALA A 78 -1.67 8.88 19.27
C ALA A 78 -2.30 8.91 17.86
N ILE A 79 -3.59 8.60 17.78
CA ILE A 79 -4.35 8.69 16.53
C ILE A 79 -5.07 10.03 16.51
N GLY A 80 -4.60 10.95 15.66
CA GLY A 80 -5.22 12.25 15.43
C GLY A 80 -6.29 12.14 14.35
N VAL A 81 -7.49 12.70 14.62
CA VAL A 81 -8.57 12.73 13.64
C VAL A 81 -9.10 14.15 13.50
N GLU A 82 -9.05 14.69 12.29
CA GLU A 82 -9.72 15.92 11.89
C GLU A 82 -10.95 15.55 11.07
N ARG A 83 -12.10 16.10 11.44
CA ARG A 83 -13.38 15.72 10.82
C ARG A 83 -14.28 16.91 10.54
N SER A 84 -14.99 16.81 9.43
CA SER A 84 -16.15 17.63 9.06
C SER A 84 -17.21 16.73 8.40
N PRO A 85 -18.41 17.22 8.08
CA PRO A 85 -19.39 16.42 7.36
C PRO A 85 -18.91 15.90 6.00
N GLU A 86 -17.94 16.57 5.37
CA GLU A 86 -17.44 16.28 4.03
C GLU A 86 -16.03 15.68 4.04
N ARG A 87 -15.36 15.60 5.21
CA ARG A 87 -13.97 15.15 5.30
C ARG A 87 -13.66 14.45 6.62
N VAL A 88 -12.94 13.32 6.50
CA VAL A 88 -12.31 12.62 7.63
C VAL A 88 -10.83 12.46 7.31
N ALA A 89 -9.96 13.09 8.09
CA ALA A 89 -8.51 12.97 7.97
C ALA A 89 -7.93 12.31 9.22
N VAL A 90 -7.26 11.19 9.03
CA VAL A 90 -6.62 10.39 10.09
C VAL A 90 -5.12 10.50 9.95
N ARG A 91 -4.43 10.69 11.07
CA ARG A 91 -2.96 10.68 11.09
C ARG A 91 -2.41 10.02 12.33
N THR A 92 -1.31 9.32 12.18
CA THR A 92 -0.52 8.81 13.30
C THR A 92 0.36 9.93 13.84
N LEU A 93 0.25 10.22 15.14
CA LEU A 93 1.06 11.18 15.85
C LEU A 93 2.07 10.41 16.72
N TYR A 94 3.29 10.32 16.24
CA TYR A 94 4.35 9.62 16.93
C TYR A 94 4.85 10.43 18.14
N PRO A 95 5.16 9.78 19.27
CA PRO A 95 5.79 10.47 20.39
C PRO A 95 7.17 11.01 19.99
N ALA A 96 7.65 12.00 20.74
CA ALA A 96 8.77 12.88 20.43
C ALA A 96 10.03 12.22 19.83
N GLU A 97 10.86 13.05 19.21
CA GLU A 97 12.12 12.76 18.52
C GLU A 97 12.99 11.70 19.21
N ASN A 98 13.56 10.79 18.45
CA ASN A 98 14.48 9.69 18.81
C ASN A 98 13.88 8.35 19.27
N GLN A 99 12.57 8.12 19.10
CA GLN A 99 12.00 6.76 19.20
C GLN A 99 11.74 6.20 17.80
N GLU A 100 12.00 4.91 17.62
CA GLU A 100 11.59 4.25 16.37
C GLU A 100 10.06 4.34 16.23
N PRO A 101 9.55 4.60 15.02
CA PRO A 101 8.11 4.68 14.79
C PRO A 101 7.44 3.35 15.15
N VAL A 102 6.38 3.43 15.94
CA VAL A 102 5.52 2.28 16.24
C VAL A 102 4.83 1.84 14.95
N GLU A 103 4.76 0.54 14.70
CA GLU A 103 3.97 0.02 13.60
C GLU A 103 2.48 0.20 13.90
N VAL A 104 1.78 0.90 13.01
CA VAL A 104 0.34 1.14 13.09
C VAL A 104 -0.33 0.68 11.81
N ASN A 105 -1.09 -0.39 11.90
CA ASN A 105 -1.85 -0.94 10.78
C ASN A 105 -3.27 -0.39 10.79
N TYR A 106 -3.67 0.27 9.69
CA TYR A 106 -4.99 0.87 9.53
C TYR A 106 -5.92 -0.03 8.72
N PHE A 107 -7.13 -0.25 9.25
CA PHE A 107 -8.26 -0.84 8.55
C PHE A 107 -9.37 0.20 8.50
N VAL A 108 -9.69 0.69 7.31
CA VAL A 108 -10.62 1.80 7.11
C VAL A 108 -11.75 1.35 6.20
N ARG A 109 -12.99 1.45 6.68
CA ARG A 109 -14.17 1.25 5.84
C ARG A 109 -14.77 2.59 5.47
N VAL A 110 -15.05 2.79 4.20
CA VAL A 110 -15.53 4.06 3.65
C VAL A 110 -16.76 3.86 2.77
N PRO A 111 -17.64 4.85 2.62
CA PRO A 111 -18.65 4.79 1.56
C PRO A 111 -18.01 4.52 0.21
N ARG A 112 -18.58 3.64 -0.63
CA ARG A 112 -17.99 3.30 -1.95
C ARG A 112 -17.66 4.53 -2.79
N GLN A 113 -18.47 5.57 -2.71
CA GLN A 113 -18.31 6.80 -3.47
C GLN A 113 -17.36 7.81 -2.81
N ALA A 114 -16.76 7.49 -1.67
CA ALA A 114 -15.80 8.37 -1.01
C ALA A 114 -14.57 8.60 -1.90
N ARG A 115 -14.03 9.81 -1.84
CA ARG A 115 -12.76 10.15 -2.46
C ARG A 115 -11.64 9.91 -1.46
N LEU A 116 -10.66 9.12 -1.85
CA LEU A 116 -9.47 8.84 -1.04
C LEU A 116 -8.38 9.84 -1.42
N GLU A 117 -8.29 10.94 -0.70
CA GLU A 117 -7.36 12.02 -1.01
C GLU A 117 -6.18 12.03 -0.04
N GLY A 118 -5.12 11.26 -0.39
CA GLY A 118 -3.90 11.19 0.39
C GLY A 118 -3.86 10.00 1.35
N LEU A 119 -3.89 8.79 0.81
CA LEU A 119 -3.41 7.61 1.53
C LEU A 119 -1.89 7.63 1.47
N LEU A 120 -1.24 7.90 2.58
CA LEU A 120 0.21 8.05 2.66
C LEU A 120 0.79 7.15 3.75
N THR A 121 1.77 6.34 3.39
CA THR A 121 2.65 5.66 4.35
C THR A 121 4.11 5.79 3.90
N VAL A 122 5.06 5.66 4.81
CA VAL A 122 6.48 5.63 4.45
C VAL A 122 6.93 4.18 4.28
N ASN A 123 6.63 3.33 5.25
CA ASN A 123 6.97 1.91 5.22
C ASN A 123 5.71 1.09 5.46
N GLY A 124 5.13 0.57 4.41
CA GLY A 124 3.94 -0.26 4.47
C GLY A 124 3.19 -0.30 3.14
N ASP A 125 2.34 -1.27 3.01
CA ASP A 125 1.53 -1.49 1.82
C ASP A 125 0.21 -0.73 1.90
N ILE A 126 -0.35 -0.39 0.75
CA ILE A 126 -1.66 0.24 0.63
C ILE A 126 -2.56 -0.67 -0.20
N HIS A 127 -3.62 -1.19 0.43
CA HIS A 127 -4.61 -2.03 -0.25
C HIS A 127 -5.98 -1.34 -0.26
N ILE A 128 -6.57 -1.21 -1.45
CA ILE A 128 -7.85 -0.52 -1.65
C ILE A 128 -8.79 -1.45 -2.40
N ARG A 129 -9.98 -1.68 -1.84
CA ARG A 129 -11.00 -2.54 -2.44
C ARG A 129 -12.36 -1.89 -2.46
N ALA A 130 -13.11 -2.13 -3.53
CA ALA A 130 -14.50 -1.75 -3.68
C ALA A 130 -14.78 -0.24 -3.49
N VAL A 131 -13.81 0.65 -3.77
CA VAL A 131 -13.98 2.11 -3.80
C VAL A 131 -14.17 2.58 -5.22
N GLU A 132 -15.20 3.39 -5.45
CA GLU A 132 -15.62 3.91 -6.76
C GLU A 132 -15.20 5.37 -6.99
N GLY A 133 -14.88 6.11 -5.91
CA GLY A 133 -14.41 7.49 -5.98
C GLY A 133 -12.97 7.61 -6.48
N ALA A 134 -12.51 8.85 -6.62
CA ALA A 134 -11.12 9.12 -6.98
C ALA A 134 -10.16 8.68 -5.86
N VAL A 135 -8.96 8.22 -6.25
CA VAL A 135 -7.96 7.70 -5.32
C VAL A 135 -6.61 8.36 -5.56
N THR A 136 -6.01 8.86 -4.49
CA THR A 136 -4.61 9.28 -4.43
C THR A 136 -3.89 8.51 -3.34
N ALA A 137 -2.94 7.65 -3.70
CA ALA A 137 -2.19 6.81 -2.79
C ALA A 137 -0.68 6.94 -3.02
N SER A 138 0.11 6.96 -1.96
CA SER A 138 1.56 7.09 -2.05
C SER A 138 2.27 6.32 -0.94
N THR A 139 3.32 5.58 -1.30
CA THR A 139 4.21 4.92 -0.33
C THR A 139 5.67 5.14 -0.72
N LEU A 140 6.55 5.17 0.26
CA LEU A 140 7.99 5.20 0.00
C LEU A 140 8.52 3.76 -0.18
N ASN A 141 8.17 2.86 0.74
CA ASN A 141 8.58 1.45 0.72
C ASN A 141 7.36 0.58 0.99
N GLY A 142 6.85 -0.07 -0.04
CA GLY A 142 5.69 -0.94 0.02
C GLY A 142 4.94 -0.96 -1.30
N ASP A 143 4.04 -1.88 -1.43
CA ASP A 143 3.24 -2.08 -2.63
C ASP A 143 1.91 -1.30 -2.54
N ILE A 144 1.37 -0.91 -3.70
CA ILE A 144 0.02 -0.32 -3.79
C ILE A 144 -0.83 -1.26 -4.63
N GLU A 145 -1.91 -1.76 -4.03
CA GLU A 145 -2.87 -2.61 -4.71
C GLU A 145 -4.27 -2.00 -4.64
N GLN A 146 -4.91 -1.89 -5.80
CA GLN A 146 -6.28 -1.41 -5.87
C GLN A 146 -7.13 -2.30 -6.77
N GLU A 147 -8.31 -2.70 -6.26
CA GLU A 147 -9.27 -3.54 -6.96
C GLU A 147 -10.63 -2.83 -7.10
N GLY A 148 -11.19 -2.87 -8.30
CA GLY A 148 -12.55 -2.42 -8.57
C GLY A 148 -12.73 -0.91 -8.75
N ALA A 149 -11.66 -0.16 -8.97
CA ALA A 149 -11.73 1.29 -9.20
C ALA A 149 -12.57 1.65 -10.43
N ALA A 150 -13.34 2.72 -10.34
CA ALA A 150 -14.16 3.25 -11.42
C ALA A 150 -13.86 4.72 -11.76
N ALA A 151 -13.10 5.45 -10.95
CA ALA A 151 -12.74 6.86 -11.15
C ALA A 151 -11.22 7.06 -11.31
N SER A 152 -10.78 8.31 -11.34
CA SER A 152 -9.36 8.67 -11.46
C SER A 152 -8.50 8.07 -10.35
N VAL A 153 -7.32 7.54 -10.71
CA VAL A 153 -6.37 6.96 -9.78
C VAL A 153 -5.00 7.57 -9.98
N GLN A 154 -4.42 8.07 -8.89
CA GLN A 154 -3.01 8.44 -8.80
C GLN A 154 -2.33 7.56 -7.75
N ALA A 155 -1.44 6.68 -8.18
CA ALA A 155 -0.67 5.82 -7.28
C ALA A 155 0.83 6.04 -7.49
N ARG A 156 1.56 6.26 -6.41
CA ARG A 156 3.01 6.48 -6.44
C ARG A 156 3.72 5.64 -5.40
N ALA A 157 4.70 4.87 -5.84
CA ALA A 157 5.62 4.15 -4.98
C ALA A 157 7.07 4.57 -5.30
N LEU A 158 7.94 4.63 -4.29
CA LEU A 158 9.37 4.78 -4.56
C LEU A 158 10.01 3.40 -4.75
N ASN A 159 9.80 2.52 -3.78
CA ASN A 159 10.28 1.13 -3.79
C ASN A 159 9.10 0.21 -3.53
N GLY A 160 8.51 -0.33 -4.57
CA GLY A 160 7.36 -1.22 -4.50
C GLY A 160 6.63 -1.32 -5.82
N ASN A 161 5.79 -2.32 -5.92
CA ASN A 161 4.98 -2.58 -7.10
C ASN A 161 3.64 -1.83 -7.00
N ILE A 162 3.05 -1.57 -8.16
CA ILE A 162 1.70 -1.01 -8.24
C ILE A 162 0.85 -1.96 -9.07
N ARG A 163 -0.23 -2.47 -8.45
CA ARG A 163 -1.23 -3.29 -9.11
C ARG A 163 -2.59 -2.61 -9.10
N LEU A 164 -3.17 -2.41 -10.26
CA LEU A 164 -4.50 -1.82 -10.42
C LEU A 164 -5.38 -2.75 -11.25
N ALA A 165 -6.45 -3.28 -10.65
CA ALA A 165 -7.43 -4.13 -11.31
C ALA A 165 -8.77 -3.42 -11.46
N LEU A 166 -9.12 -3.06 -12.69
CA LEU A 166 -10.34 -2.33 -13.00
C LEU A 166 -11.45 -3.26 -13.49
N ARG A 167 -12.68 -3.05 -13.00
CA ARG A 167 -13.90 -3.69 -13.51
C ARG A 167 -14.52 -2.92 -14.66
N ALA A 168 -14.36 -1.61 -14.65
CA ALA A 168 -14.78 -0.72 -15.73
C ALA A 168 -13.72 0.37 -15.87
N LEU A 169 -13.54 0.90 -17.06
CA LEU A 169 -12.71 2.07 -17.26
C LEU A 169 -13.43 3.30 -16.73
N PRO A 170 -12.69 4.24 -16.13
CA PRO A 170 -13.22 5.55 -15.81
C PRO A 170 -13.71 6.28 -17.06
N SER A 171 -14.42 7.40 -16.84
CA SER A 171 -14.91 8.23 -17.94
C SER A 171 -13.75 8.80 -18.77
N ARG A 172 -14.02 9.31 -19.96
CA ARG A 172 -12.99 9.92 -20.82
C ARG A 172 -12.25 11.12 -20.17
N SER A 173 -12.87 11.76 -19.21
CA SER A 173 -12.29 12.87 -18.44
C SER A 173 -11.39 12.44 -17.31
N ASP A 174 -11.40 11.17 -16.96
CA ASP A 174 -10.63 10.64 -15.85
C ASP A 174 -9.23 10.21 -16.29
N GLU A 175 -8.31 10.21 -15.34
CA GLU A 175 -6.92 9.90 -15.58
C GLU A 175 -6.44 8.79 -14.61
N LEU A 176 -5.72 7.83 -15.16
CA LEU A 176 -5.00 6.83 -14.40
C LEU A 176 -3.51 7.14 -14.52
N ASN A 177 -2.87 7.46 -13.40
CA ASN A 177 -1.44 7.76 -13.34
C ASN A 177 -0.76 6.88 -12.29
N LEU A 178 0.00 5.89 -12.75
CA LEU A 178 0.73 4.95 -11.91
C LEU A 178 2.23 5.18 -12.11
N GLU A 179 2.93 5.50 -11.03
CA GLU A 179 4.36 5.83 -11.05
C GLU A 179 5.12 5.06 -9.96
N THR A 180 6.17 4.34 -10.33
CA THR A 180 7.12 3.79 -9.37
C THR A 180 8.56 4.07 -9.81
N ILE A 181 9.52 4.07 -8.90
CA ILE A 181 10.94 4.17 -9.26
C ILE A 181 11.57 2.79 -9.36
N ASN A 182 11.39 1.97 -8.33
CA ASN A 182 11.93 0.61 -8.26
C ASN A 182 10.77 -0.36 -7.99
N GLY A 183 10.21 -0.91 -9.05
CA GLY A 183 9.08 -1.85 -8.96
C GLY A 183 8.36 -2.00 -10.29
N ASN A 184 7.49 -2.97 -10.34
CA ASN A 184 6.69 -3.28 -11.51
C ASN A 184 5.33 -2.60 -11.44
N ILE A 185 4.74 -2.35 -12.61
CA ILE A 185 3.36 -1.86 -12.72
C ILE A 185 2.54 -2.91 -13.46
N GLU A 186 1.50 -3.39 -12.80
CA GLU A 186 0.52 -4.30 -13.39
C GLU A 186 -0.84 -3.60 -13.47
N LEU A 187 -1.34 -3.43 -14.69
CA LEU A 187 -2.67 -2.88 -14.95
C LEU A 187 -3.56 -3.95 -15.58
N LEU A 188 -4.63 -4.30 -14.88
CA LEU A 188 -5.63 -5.24 -15.34
C LEU A 188 -6.89 -4.48 -15.79
N LEU A 189 -7.22 -4.58 -17.08
CA LEU A 189 -8.31 -3.87 -17.71
C LEU A 189 -9.43 -4.82 -18.14
N PRO A 190 -10.68 -4.33 -18.22
CA PRO A 190 -11.74 -5.09 -18.89
C PRO A 190 -11.34 -5.45 -20.32
N SER A 191 -11.74 -6.63 -20.80
CA SER A 191 -11.37 -7.14 -22.14
C SER A 191 -11.84 -6.22 -23.29
N ARG A 192 -12.81 -5.34 -23.06
CA ARG A 192 -13.31 -4.34 -24.01
C ARG A 192 -13.09 -2.93 -23.46
N ALA A 193 -11.84 -2.56 -23.29
CA ALA A 193 -11.46 -1.25 -22.79
C ALA A 193 -11.25 -0.26 -23.95
N ASP A 194 -11.74 0.97 -23.78
CA ASP A 194 -11.44 2.11 -24.67
C ASP A 194 -10.50 3.05 -23.89
N ALA A 195 -9.20 3.07 -24.21
CA ALA A 195 -8.20 3.89 -23.49
C ALA A 195 -7.06 4.34 -24.42
N ASP A 196 -6.44 5.45 -24.06
CA ASP A 196 -5.18 5.91 -24.64
C ASP A 196 -4.07 5.67 -23.60
N LEU A 197 -3.14 4.76 -23.90
CA LEU A 197 -2.08 4.31 -23.02
C LEU A 197 -0.77 5.03 -23.34
N GLU A 198 -0.09 5.54 -22.32
CA GLU A 198 1.29 5.98 -22.37
C GLU A 198 2.09 5.21 -21.31
N MET A 199 3.01 4.35 -21.76
CA MET A 199 3.82 3.49 -20.89
C MET A 199 5.28 3.84 -21.07
N LYS A 200 6.02 4.00 -19.97
CA LYS A 200 7.45 4.32 -19.99
C LYS A 200 8.21 3.55 -18.93
N THR A 201 9.27 2.86 -19.33
CA THR A 201 10.27 2.31 -18.43
C THR A 201 11.66 2.72 -18.89
N VAL A 202 12.61 2.87 -17.97
CA VAL A 202 14.01 3.15 -18.32
C VAL A 202 14.81 1.85 -18.35
N ALA A 203 14.58 0.97 -17.38
CA ALA A 203 15.24 -0.33 -17.29
C ALA A 203 14.19 -1.40 -16.95
N GLY A 204 13.62 -2.01 -17.97
CA GLY A 204 12.59 -3.03 -17.88
C GLY A 204 11.92 -3.28 -19.22
N ARG A 205 10.89 -4.10 -19.20
CA ARG A 205 10.09 -4.47 -20.39
C ARG A 205 8.67 -3.95 -20.27
N ILE A 206 8.08 -3.61 -21.40
CA ILE A 206 6.67 -3.31 -21.53
C ILE A 206 6.00 -4.48 -22.26
N SER A 207 4.98 -5.05 -21.66
CA SER A 207 4.23 -6.18 -22.21
C SER A 207 2.71 -5.93 -22.14
N SER A 208 1.96 -6.48 -23.09
CA SER A 208 0.50 -6.44 -23.04
C SER A 208 -0.08 -7.68 -23.74
N ARG A 209 -1.08 -8.28 -23.14
CA ARG A 209 -1.90 -9.36 -23.74
C ARG A 209 -3.19 -8.82 -24.37
N LEU A 210 -3.44 -7.53 -24.28
CA LEU A 210 -4.52 -6.88 -25.01
C LEU A 210 -4.08 -6.58 -26.44
N LEU A 211 -4.98 -6.68 -27.39
CA LEU A 211 -4.72 -6.28 -28.79
C LEU A 211 -4.59 -4.75 -28.83
N VAL A 212 -3.36 -4.28 -29.03
CA VAL A 212 -3.02 -2.87 -29.02
C VAL A 212 -2.46 -2.45 -30.37
N SER A 213 -2.88 -1.30 -30.88
CA SER A 213 -2.18 -0.62 -31.96
C SER A 213 -1.00 0.13 -31.37
N VAL A 214 0.21 -0.35 -31.64
CA VAL A 214 1.45 0.22 -31.08
C VAL A 214 1.97 1.31 -32.02
N SER A 215 2.28 2.47 -31.45
CA SER A 215 3.07 3.51 -32.11
C SER A 215 4.38 3.67 -31.36
N GLU A 216 5.45 3.06 -31.89
CA GLU A 216 6.80 3.20 -31.33
C GLU A 216 7.44 4.49 -31.88
N THR A 217 8.04 5.27 -30.99
CA THR A 217 8.94 6.35 -31.38
C THR A 217 10.36 5.81 -31.35
N PRO A 218 11.08 5.72 -32.48
CA PRO A 218 12.44 5.20 -32.51
C PRO A 218 13.35 5.99 -31.53
N GLY A 219 13.99 5.27 -30.61
CA GLY A 219 14.94 5.85 -29.65
C GLY A 219 14.34 6.25 -28.30
N ASP A 220 13.04 6.10 -28.07
CA ASP A 220 12.42 6.31 -26.77
C ASP A 220 11.90 4.98 -26.20
N THR A 221 12.12 4.72 -24.91
CA THR A 221 11.54 3.58 -24.18
C THR A 221 10.06 3.80 -23.83
N ALA A 222 9.43 4.77 -24.45
CA ALA A 222 8.01 5.09 -24.28
C ALA A 222 7.17 4.40 -25.36
N LEU A 223 6.18 3.63 -24.93
CA LEU A 223 5.19 3.00 -25.80
C LEU A 223 3.87 3.77 -25.68
N ARG A 224 3.36 4.26 -26.81
CA ARG A 224 2.01 4.80 -26.90
C ARG A 224 1.11 3.83 -27.64
N SER A 225 -0.05 3.60 -27.08
CA SER A 225 -0.99 2.63 -27.64
C SER A 225 -2.41 3.09 -27.42
N ARG A 226 -3.27 2.70 -28.35
CA ARG A 226 -4.72 2.92 -28.26
C ARG A 226 -5.44 1.60 -28.15
N LEU A 227 -6.25 1.46 -27.10
CA LEU A 227 -7.19 0.38 -26.92
C LEU A 227 -8.57 0.79 -27.45
N GLY A 228 -9.16 -0.05 -28.28
CA GLY A 228 -10.48 0.18 -28.84
C GLY A 228 -10.57 1.53 -29.58
N ARG A 229 -11.52 2.37 -29.16
CA ARG A 229 -11.74 3.70 -29.77
C ARG A 229 -10.93 4.82 -29.11
N GLY A 230 -10.09 4.50 -28.13
CA GLY A 230 -9.48 5.46 -27.25
C GLY A 230 -10.47 6.06 -26.25
N GLY A 231 -9.98 6.74 -25.22
CA GLY A 231 -10.86 7.28 -24.18
C GLY A 231 -10.13 7.80 -22.97
N ALA A 232 -10.22 7.09 -21.85
CA ALA A 232 -9.51 7.45 -20.63
C ALA A 232 -8.00 7.49 -20.86
N THR A 233 -7.35 8.49 -20.28
CA THR A 233 -5.89 8.62 -20.35
C THR A 233 -5.24 7.77 -19.28
N VAL A 234 -4.34 6.88 -19.69
CA VAL A 234 -3.61 5.97 -18.81
C VAL A 234 -2.12 6.20 -18.96
N ARG A 235 -1.46 6.63 -17.87
CA ARG A 235 -0.01 6.83 -17.82
C ARG A 235 0.61 5.89 -16.83
N LEU A 236 1.54 5.06 -17.30
CA LEU A 236 2.29 4.09 -16.51
C LEU A 236 3.77 4.39 -16.63
N ARG A 237 4.45 4.65 -15.50
CA ARG A 237 5.87 5.01 -15.50
C ARG A 237 6.62 4.27 -14.42
N THR A 238 7.71 3.61 -14.80
CA THR A 238 8.70 3.08 -13.88
C THR A 238 10.11 3.45 -14.32
N VAL A 239 11.06 3.49 -13.41
CA VAL A 239 12.48 3.66 -13.76
C VAL A 239 13.15 2.30 -13.86
N ARG A 240 12.95 1.42 -12.88
CA ARG A 240 13.50 0.05 -12.85
C ARG A 240 12.37 -0.92 -12.54
N GLY A 241 11.92 -1.64 -13.55
CA GLY A 241 10.85 -2.63 -13.46
C GLY A 241 10.08 -2.76 -14.74
N ASP A 242 9.25 -3.75 -14.80
CA ASP A 242 8.43 -4.10 -15.93
C ASP A 242 7.05 -3.44 -15.83
N ILE A 243 6.44 -3.17 -16.98
CA ILE A 243 5.05 -2.71 -17.07
C ILE A 243 4.26 -3.77 -17.83
N SER A 244 3.19 -4.26 -17.24
CA SER A 244 2.25 -5.16 -17.89
C SER A 244 0.84 -4.58 -17.94
N VAL A 245 0.16 -4.74 -19.08
CA VAL A 245 -1.24 -4.38 -19.26
C VAL A 245 -1.99 -5.57 -19.81
N ASP A 246 -2.86 -6.14 -18.99
CA ASP A 246 -3.47 -7.43 -19.24
C ASP A 246 -5.01 -7.38 -19.07
N PRO A 247 -5.74 -8.33 -19.67
CA PRO A 247 -7.17 -8.43 -19.43
C PRO A 247 -7.44 -8.85 -17.98
N ASN A 248 -8.37 -8.16 -17.32
CA ASN A 248 -8.90 -8.58 -16.03
C ASN A 248 -9.79 -9.80 -16.23
N GLN A 249 -9.34 -10.96 -15.73
CA GLN A 249 -10.07 -12.24 -15.89
C GLN A 249 -11.13 -12.44 -14.79
N ASP A 250 -11.13 -11.62 -13.73
CA ASP A 250 -12.03 -11.74 -12.58
C ASP A 250 -13.39 -11.02 -12.79
N VAL A 251 -13.68 -10.58 -14.02
CA VAL A 251 -14.94 -9.91 -14.37
C VAL A 251 -15.87 -10.94 -15.06
N PHE A 252 -16.47 -11.79 -14.24
CA PHE A 252 -17.63 -12.62 -14.63
C PHE A 252 -18.81 -12.34 -13.71
#